data_0947313e2dff31f5259f360a22d20f71
#
_entry.id   0947313e2dff31f5259f360a22d20f71
#
_cell.length_a   1.000
_cell.length_b   1.000
_cell.length_c   1.000
_cell.angle_alpha   90.00
_cell.angle_beta   90.00
_cell.angle_gamma   90.00
#
_symmetry.space_group_name_H-M   'P 1'
#
loop_
_entity.id
_entity.type
_entity.pdbx_description
1 polymer ?
#
loop_
_entity_poly.entity_id
_entity_poly.type
_entity_poly.pdbx_seq_one_letter_code
_entity_poly.pdbx_strand_id
1 'polypeptide(L)'
;MIPANTTGEGGTTVVYGAQPAAGEPGPPVLDLYLDLRCPYCRRMENALGETTQRLADTGEVVLHHHFGTFLDDQLGGHGSHRALAALGAAADVGQPQFMAYLRTLYRNQPSEKHDGLAEERTLLGLANEVDGLRGDSFDEAVSERVYDTWARQVSRAFDRSGVAATPTVVFRGRPVAVLDSAGEAVPPERFTAQLHDAAE
;
A
#
# COMPACT_ATOMS: atom_id res chain seq x y z
N MET A 1 -6.52 -13.98 10.67
CA MET A 1 -7.07 -12.72 11.21
C MET A 1 -7.21 -11.74 10.06
N ILE A 2 -8.18 -10.81 10.11
CA ILE A 2 -8.35 -9.72 9.12
C ILE A 2 -7.99 -8.44 9.85
N PRO A 3 -7.09 -7.59 9.31
CA PRO A 3 -6.72 -6.33 9.95
C PRO A 3 -7.88 -5.34 9.99
N ALA A 4 -7.86 -4.41 10.94
CA ALA A 4 -8.70 -3.22 10.92
C ALA A 4 -8.40 -2.34 9.69
N ASN A 5 -9.25 -1.35 9.42
CA ASN A 5 -9.08 -0.43 8.28
C ASN A 5 -8.96 -1.13 6.92
N THR A 6 -9.69 -2.23 6.75
CA THR A 6 -9.76 -2.98 5.49
C THR A 6 -11.19 -3.07 4.99
N THR A 7 -11.35 -3.27 3.66
CA THR A 7 -12.63 -3.47 2.98
C THR A 7 -12.52 -4.57 1.92
N GLY A 8 -13.62 -4.84 1.22
CA GLY A 8 -13.69 -5.92 0.26
C GLY A 8 -13.87 -7.30 0.90
N GLU A 9 -14.05 -8.32 0.06
CA GLU A 9 -14.23 -9.70 0.54
C GLU A 9 -12.96 -10.18 1.26
N GLY A 10 -13.11 -10.58 2.52
CA GLY A 10 -11.98 -11.00 3.36
C GLY A 10 -11.04 -9.86 3.77
N GLY A 11 -11.45 -8.59 3.65
CA GLY A 11 -10.62 -7.45 4.02
C GLY A 11 -9.39 -7.29 3.13
N THR A 12 -9.49 -7.61 1.84
CA THR A 12 -8.33 -7.67 0.93
C THR A 12 -7.87 -6.32 0.38
N THR A 13 -8.52 -5.24 0.76
CA THR A 13 -8.16 -3.86 0.39
C THR A 13 -7.91 -3.06 1.66
N VAL A 14 -6.73 -2.46 1.82
CA VAL A 14 -6.45 -1.58 2.95
C VAL A 14 -6.90 -0.17 2.62
N VAL A 15 -7.64 0.45 3.52
CA VAL A 15 -8.27 1.76 3.32
C VAL A 15 -7.57 2.83 4.14
N TYR A 16 -7.31 3.97 3.52
CA TYR A 16 -6.87 5.18 4.21
C TYR A 16 -7.74 6.37 3.81
N GLY A 17 -8.18 7.12 4.79
CA GLY A 17 -9.07 8.28 4.64
C GLY A 17 -10.44 8.05 5.28
N ALA A 18 -11.28 9.07 5.21
CA ALA A 18 -12.60 9.04 5.81
C ALA A 18 -13.52 8.05 5.08
N GLN A 19 -14.06 7.10 5.83
CA GLN A 19 -15.10 6.22 5.32
C GLN A 19 -16.48 6.81 5.70
N PRO A 20 -17.38 7.02 4.72
CA PRO A 20 -18.73 7.50 5.01
C PRO A 20 -19.51 6.47 5.83
N ALA A 21 -20.51 6.94 6.56
CA ALA A 21 -21.46 6.05 7.19
C ALA A 21 -22.21 5.23 6.13
N ALA A 22 -22.71 4.06 6.52
CA ALA A 22 -23.42 3.19 5.59
C ALA A 22 -24.60 3.91 4.92
N GLY A 23 -24.54 4.02 3.58
CA GLY A 23 -25.57 4.67 2.75
C GLY A 23 -25.33 6.17 2.50
N GLU A 24 -24.27 6.76 3.03
CA GLU A 24 -23.89 8.13 2.70
C GLU A 24 -22.89 8.16 1.52
N PRO A 25 -22.99 9.17 0.62
CA PRO A 25 -21.99 9.35 -0.43
C PRO A 25 -20.63 9.75 0.19
N GLY A 26 -19.60 8.98 -0.09
CA GLY A 26 -18.25 9.29 0.35
C GLY A 26 -17.40 9.98 -0.72
N PRO A 27 -16.17 10.37 -0.36
CA PRO A 27 -15.20 10.82 -1.33
C PRO A 27 -14.94 9.74 -2.40
N PRO A 28 -14.57 10.13 -3.63
CA PRO A 28 -14.23 9.17 -4.66
C PRO A 28 -13.00 8.34 -4.27
N VAL A 29 -12.98 7.09 -4.70
CA VAL A 29 -11.88 6.15 -4.42
C VAL A 29 -10.75 6.37 -5.41
N LEU A 30 -9.53 6.40 -4.88
CA LEU A 30 -8.28 6.30 -5.62
C LEU A 30 -7.69 4.91 -5.33
N ASP A 31 -7.75 4.02 -6.32
CA ASP A 31 -7.21 2.67 -6.22
C ASP A 31 -5.73 2.64 -6.57
N LEU A 32 -4.90 2.09 -5.68
CA LEU A 32 -3.46 1.95 -5.82
C LEU A 32 -3.08 0.47 -5.81
N TYR A 33 -2.58 -0.03 -6.93
CA TYR A 33 -2.12 -1.42 -7.09
C TYR A 33 -0.59 -1.46 -6.99
N LEU A 34 -0.08 -2.15 -5.98
CA LEU A 34 1.30 -2.05 -5.54
C LEU A 34 1.92 -3.42 -5.28
N ASP A 35 3.26 -3.51 -5.33
CA ASP A 35 4.05 -4.61 -4.76
C ASP A 35 5.23 -4.01 -3.98
N LEU A 36 5.48 -4.50 -2.77
CA LEU A 36 6.44 -3.90 -1.84
C LEU A 36 7.91 -4.09 -2.25
N ARG A 37 8.20 -4.97 -3.20
CA ARG A 37 9.53 -5.11 -3.81
C ARG A 37 9.68 -4.37 -5.13
N CYS A 38 8.58 -3.80 -5.68
CA CYS A 38 8.60 -3.11 -6.95
C CYS A 38 9.36 -1.77 -6.88
N PRO A 39 10.46 -1.59 -7.65
CA PRO A 39 11.23 -0.34 -7.62
C PRO A 39 10.46 0.84 -8.21
N TYR A 40 9.54 0.61 -9.12
CA TYR A 40 8.67 1.63 -9.68
C TYR A 40 7.60 2.09 -8.69
N CYS A 41 7.07 1.18 -7.85
CA CYS A 41 6.20 1.55 -6.72
C CYS A 41 6.94 2.44 -5.73
N ARG A 42 8.21 2.13 -5.42
CA ARG A 42 9.06 3.00 -4.59
C ARG A 42 9.21 4.40 -5.19
N ARG A 43 9.47 4.51 -6.51
CA ARG A 43 9.59 5.82 -7.18
C ARG A 43 8.30 6.61 -7.05
N MET A 44 7.17 5.99 -7.35
CA MET A 44 5.85 6.60 -7.22
C MET A 44 5.60 7.04 -5.78
N GLU A 45 5.76 6.16 -4.81
CA GLU A 45 5.45 6.46 -3.40
C GLU A 45 6.35 7.57 -2.84
N ASN A 46 7.65 7.55 -3.16
CA ASN A 46 8.59 8.60 -2.73
C ASN A 46 8.27 9.97 -3.34
N ALA A 47 7.68 10.03 -4.52
CA ALA A 47 7.34 11.30 -5.19
C ALA A 47 5.90 11.75 -4.91
N LEU A 48 4.95 10.84 -4.85
CA LEU A 48 3.52 11.14 -4.81
C LEU A 48 2.84 10.75 -3.48
N GLY A 49 3.49 9.96 -2.62
CA GLY A 49 2.88 9.44 -1.40
C GLY A 49 2.40 10.54 -0.43
N GLU A 50 3.13 11.66 -0.31
CA GLU A 50 2.66 12.81 0.48
C GLU A 50 1.45 13.50 -0.15
N THR A 51 1.40 13.55 -1.47
CA THR A 51 0.29 14.15 -2.20
C THR A 51 -0.97 13.30 -2.08
N THR A 52 -0.86 11.98 -2.27
CA THR A 52 -2.00 11.07 -2.13
C THR A 52 -2.54 11.07 -0.70
N GLN A 53 -1.65 11.03 0.30
CA GLN A 53 -2.05 11.12 1.71
C GLN A 53 -2.78 12.43 2.00
N ARG A 54 -2.23 13.57 1.58
CA ARG A 54 -2.85 14.88 1.79
C ARG A 54 -4.25 14.96 1.16
N LEU A 55 -4.44 14.43 -0.06
CA LEU A 55 -5.77 14.38 -0.70
C LEU A 55 -6.77 13.55 0.12
N ALA A 56 -6.30 12.47 0.76
CA ALA A 56 -7.15 11.69 1.65
C ALA A 56 -7.43 12.39 2.98
N ASP A 57 -6.42 13.05 3.57
CA ASP A 57 -6.56 13.81 4.82
C ASP A 57 -7.52 14.99 4.67
N THR A 58 -7.57 15.61 3.48
CA THR A 58 -8.52 16.69 3.16
C THR A 58 -9.90 16.18 2.75
N GLY A 59 -10.08 14.86 2.62
CA GLY A 59 -11.34 14.26 2.21
C GLY A 59 -11.66 14.38 0.72
N GLU A 60 -10.68 14.72 -0.11
CA GLU A 60 -10.84 14.78 -1.57
C GLU A 60 -10.94 13.39 -2.20
N VAL A 61 -10.27 12.39 -1.60
CA VAL A 61 -10.31 10.99 -2.01
C VAL A 61 -10.29 10.06 -0.79
N VAL A 62 -10.61 8.79 -1.02
CA VAL A 62 -10.27 7.67 -0.14
C VAL A 62 -9.26 6.80 -0.87
N LEU A 63 -8.17 6.41 -0.22
CA LEU A 63 -7.16 5.54 -0.81
C LEU A 63 -7.54 4.07 -0.57
N HIS A 64 -7.60 3.30 -1.63
CA HIS A 64 -7.71 1.85 -1.60
C HIS A 64 -6.39 1.22 -2.06
N HIS A 65 -5.69 0.56 -1.14
CA HIS A 65 -4.43 -0.10 -1.44
C HIS A 65 -4.66 -1.58 -1.72
N HIS A 66 -4.28 -2.02 -2.92
CA HIS A 66 -4.33 -3.39 -3.40
C HIS A 66 -2.91 -3.89 -3.59
N PHE A 67 -2.52 -4.95 -2.89
CA PHE A 67 -1.15 -5.44 -2.91
C PHE A 67 -1.03 -6.78 -3.64
N GLY A 68 -0.08 -6.85 -4.57
CA GLY A 68 0.43 -8.09 -5.12
C GLY A 68 1.71 -8.53 -4.40
N THR A 69 2.05 -9.80 -4.55
CA THR A 69 3.34 -10.37 -4.11
C THR A 69 4.01 -11.16 -5.24
N PHE A 70 3.67 -10.84 -6.49
CA PHE A 70 4.12 -11.57 -7.66
C PHE A 70 5.64 -11.46 -7.88
N LEU A 71 6.30 -10.41 -7.34
CA LEU A 71 7.75 -10.30 -7.41
C LEU A 71 8.48 -11.35 -6.55
N ASP A 72 7.85 -11.89 -5.53
CA ASP A 72 8.38 -13.03 -4.78
C ASP A 72 8.49 -14.28 -5.67
N ASP A 73 7.47 -14.52 -6.52
CA ASP A 73 7.50 -15.63 -7.47
C ASP A 73 8.50 -15.40 -8.60
N GLN A 74 8.60 -14.16 -9.11
CA GLN A 74 9.46 -13.83 -10.26
C GLN A 74 10.94 -13.78 -9.91
N LEU A 75 11.28 -13.26 -8.72
CA LEU A 75 12.67 -13.03 -8.28
C LEU A 75 13.14 -14.05 -7.25
N GLY A 76 12.23 -14.87 -6.76
CA GLY A 76 12.44 -15.73 -5.59
C GLY A 76 12.39 -14.94 -4.28
N GLY A 77 12.08 -15.63 -3.19
CA GLY A 77 12.02 -15.06 -1.86
C GLY A 77 10.59 -14.87 -1.34
N HIS A 78 10.45 -14.04 -0.31
CA HIS A 78 9.19 -13.83 0.42
C HIS A 78 9.02 -12.38 0.91
N GLY A 79 9.83 -11.45 0.43
CA GLY A 79 9.88 -10.08 0.94
C GLY A 79 8.59 -9.30 0.74
N SER A 80 7.94 -9.42 -0.44
CA SER A 80 6.64 -8.78 -0.68
C SER A 80 5.58 -9.32 0.29
N HIS A 81 5.50 -10.64 0.43
CA HIS A 81 4.54 -11.30 1.32
C HIS A 81 4.78 -10.94 2.79
N ARG A 82 6.04 -10.98 3.25
CA ARG A 82 6.38 -10.68 4.64
C ARG A 82 6.12 -9.21 5.00
N ALA A 83 6.50 -8.29 4.12
CA ALA A 83 6.22 -6.88 4.30
C ALA A 83 4.71 -6.57 4.27
N LEU A 84 3.95 -7.25 3.40
CA LEU A 84 2.50 -7.13 3.36
C LEU A 84 1.84 -7.62 4.66
N ALA A 85 2.29 -8.75 5.21
CA ALA A 85 1.80 -9.24 6.50
C ALA A 85 2.10 -8.23 7.64
N ALA A 86 3.28 -7.63 7.65
CA ALA A 86 3.64 -6.58 8.62
C ALA A 86 2.80 -5.30 8.42
N LEU A 87 2.47 -4.93 7.18
CA LEU A 87 1.52 -3.84 6.89
C LEU A 87 0.11 -4.15 7.40
N GLY A 88 -0.32 -5.41 7.38
CA GLY A 88 -1.57 -5.84 8.01
C GLY A 88 -1.56 -5.57 9.52
N ALA A 89 -0.45 -5.87 10.20
CA ALA A 89 -0.29 -5.54 11.61
C ALA A 89 -0.32 -4.01 11.86
N ALA A 90 0.31 -3.22 10.97
CA ALA A 90 0.28 -1.76 11.07
C ALA A 90 -1.13 -1.18 10.83
N ALA A 91 -1.89 -1.74 9.90
CA ALA A 91 -3.28 -1.34 9.64
C ALA A 91 -4.20 -1.62 10.84
N ASP A 92 -3.89 -2.66 11.61
CA ASP A 92 -4.61 -3.01 12.83
C ASP A 92 -4.31 -2.02 13.97
N VAL A 93 -3.09 -1.48 14.03
CA VAL A 93 -2.75 -0.39 14.97
C VAL A 93 -3.48 0.89 14.61
N GLY A 94 -3.52 1.27 13.31
CA GLY A 94 -4.25 2.44 12.84
C GLY A 94 -3.88 2.89 11.44
N GLN A 95 -4.75 3.69 10.84
CA GLN A 95 -4.52 4.27 9.51
C GLN A 95 -3.23 5.12 9.45
N PRO A 96 -2.93 6.01 10.40
CA PRO A 96 -1.69 6.79 10.38
C PRO A 96 -0.45 5.91 10.43
N GLN A 97 -0.45 4.86 11.27
CA GLN A 97 0.67 3.92 11.40
C GLN A 97 0.87 3.11 10.11
N PHE A 98 -0.22 2.65 9.50
CA PHE A 98 -0.18 1.98 8.20
C PHE A 98 0.50 2.85 7.13
N MET A 99 0.04 4.11 6.93
CA MET A 99 0.60 5.00 5.92
C MET A 99 2.08 5.34 6.20
N ALA A 100 2.40 5.66 7.44
CA ALA A 100 3.78 5.98 7.82
C ALA A 100 4.70 4.76 7.60
N TYR A 101 4.23 3.55 7.93
CA TYR A 101 5.01 2.33 7.75
C TYR A 101 5.15 1.94 6.27
N LEU A 102 4.09 2.07 5.47
CA LEU A 102 4.14 1.88 4.01
C LEU A 102 5.23 2.75 3.37
N ARG A 103 5.25 4.04 3.71
CA ARG A 103 6.26 4.99 3.21
C ARG A 103 7.67 4.65 3.71
N THR A 104 7.81 4.20 4.95
CA THR A 104 9.09 3.78 5.51
C THR A 104 9.63 2.54 4.81
N LEU A 105 8.78 1.55 4.52
CA LEU A 105 9.15 0.35 3.75
C LEU A 105 9.65 0.73 2.35
N TYR A 106 8.93 1.59 1.62
CA TYR A 106 9.37 2.01 0.30
C TYR A 106 10.63 2.88 0.32
N ARG A 107 10.76 3.79 1.26
CA ARG A 107 11.97 4.64 1.40
C ARG A 107 13.22 3.81 1.62
N ASN A 108 13.11 2.76 2.43
CA ASN A 108 14.19 1.85 2.79
C ASN A 108 14.16 0.54 1.99
N GLN A 109 13.42 0.49 0.86
CA GLN A 109 13.28 -0.72 0.06
C GLN A 109 14.65 -1.21 -0.41
N PRO A 110 15.05 -2.47 -0.11
CA PRO A 110 16.26 -3.06 -0.65
C PRO A 110 16.24 -3.11 -2.18
N SER A 111 17.40 -3.33 -2.80
CA SER A 111 17.40 -3.63 -4.24
C SER A 111 16.56 -4.88 -4.50
N GLU A 112 15.86 -4.94 -5.63
CA GLU A 112 14.97 -6.06 -5.97
C GLU A 112 15.65 -7.44 -5.96
N LYS A 113 17.00 -7.46 -6.11
CA LYS A 113 17.82 -8.68 -6.04
C LYS A 113 18.09 -9.16 -4.62
N HIS A 114 17.79 -8.34 -3.62
CA HIS A 114 18.03 -8.64 -2.21
C HIS A 114 16.71 -8.72 -1.46
N ASP A 115 16.40 -9.90 -0.93
CA ASP A 115 15.12 -10.18 -0.26
C ASP A 115 15.11 -9.71 1.21
N GLY A 116 15.64 -8.50 1.47
CA GLY A 116 15.81 -7.98 2.83
C GLY A 116 14.52 -7.73 3.59
N LEU A 117 13.38 -7.54 2.90
CA LEU A 117 12.06 -7.41 3.52
C LEU A 117 11.49 -8.76 4.00
N ALA A 118 12.12 -9.89 3.68
CA ALA A 118 11.75 -11.17 4.25
C ALA A 118 12.20 -11.34 5.72
N GLU A 119 13.16 -10.54 6.16
CA GLU A 119 13.76 -10.65 7.49
C GLU A 119 12.92 -9.89 8.52
N GLU A 120 12.48 -10.58 9.57
CA GLU A 120 11.73 -10.01 10.69
C GLU A 120 12.44 -8.81 11.33
N ARG A 121 13.75 -8.96 11.60
CA ARG A 121 14.54 -7.86 12.18
C ARG A 121 14.54 -6.60 11.31
N THR A 122 14.49 -6.73 9.98
CA THR A 122 14.39 -5.59 9.07
C THR A 122 13.04 -4.92 9.22
N LEU A 123 11.95 -5.70 9.21
CA LEU A 123 10.59 -5.19 9.35
C LEU A 123 10.41 -4.48 10.70
N LEU A 124 10.81 -5.11 11.81
CA LEU A 124 10.74 -4.51 13.13
C LEU A 124 11.68 -3.31 13.27
N GLY A 125 12.87 -3.36 12.65
CA GLY A 125 13.82 -2.25 12.61
C GLY A 125 13.23 -1.00 11.94
N LEU A 126 12.60 -1.17 10.79
CA LEU A 126 11.94 -0.09 10.06
C LEU A 126 10.71 0.45 10.80
N ALA A 127 10.00 -0.40 11.53
CA ALA A 127 8.87 0.02 12.35
C ALA A 127 9.26 0.96 13.51
N ASN A 128 10.55 0.96 13.95
CA ASN A 128 11.05 1.93 14.94
C ASN A 128 11.03 3.39 14.43
N GLU A 129 11.00 3.59 13.09
CA GLU A 129 10.94 4.92 12.49
C GLU A 129 9.50 5.49 12.49
N VAL A 130 8.51 4.70 12.92
CA VAL A 130 7.09 5.07 12.88
C VAL A 130 6.55 5.28 14.28
N ASP A 131 6.15 6.50 14.58
CA ASP A 131 5.61 6.88 15.88
C ASP A 131 4.35 6.07 16.23
N GLY A 132 4.37 5.46 17.42
CA GLY A 132 3.24 4.69 17.94
C GLY A 132 2.95 3.37 17.23
N LEU A 133 3.84 2.88 16.36
CA LEU A 133 3.66 1.59 15.70
C LEU A 133 4.18 0.44 16.56
N ARG A 134 5.41 0.56 17.11
CA ARG A 134 6.03 -0.49 17.92
C ARG A 134 5.32 -0.65 19.25
N GLY A 135 5.09 -1.88 19.63
CA GLY A 135 4.50 -2.32 20.88
C GLY A 135 4.26 -3.81 20.84
N ASP A 136 3.92 -4.41 22.01
CA ASP A 136 3.80 -5.86 22.16
C ASP A 136 2.87 -6.47 21.08
N SER A 137 1.74 -5.84 20.81
CA SER A 137 0.75 -6.32 19.84
C SER A 137 1.29 -6.34 18.39
N PHE A 138 1.97 -5.27 17.96
CA PHE A 138 2.55 -5.22 16.62
C PHE A 138 3.74 -6.18 16.49
N ASP A 139 4.62 -6.18 17.48
CA ASP A 139 5.84 -7.01 17.48
C ASP A 139 5.49 -8.50 17.46
N GLU A 140 4.53 -8.92 18.30
CA GLU A 140 4.02 -10.28 18.33
C GLU A 140 3.36 -10.65 16.99
N ALA A 141 2.55 -9.76 16.42
CA ALA A 141 1.89 -10.01 15.15
C ALA A 141 2.87 -10.23 13.99
N VAL A 142 3.99 -9.52 13.98
CA VAL A 142 5.07 -9.69 12.98
C VAL A 142 5.84 -10.98 13.23
N SER A 143 6.24 -11.26 14.48
CA SER A 143 7.05 -12.42 14.87
C SER A 143 6.27 -13.74 14.70
N GLU A 144 5.02 -13.78 15.15
CA GLU A 144 4.14 -14.95 15.06
C GLU A 144 3.42 -15.07 13.70
N ARG A 145 3.68 -14.14 12.77
CA ARG A 145 3.12 -14.16 11.41
C ARG A 145 1.60 -14.18 11.37
N VAL A 146 0.96 -13.44 12.26
CA VAL A 146 -0.50 -13.43 12.45
C VAL A 146 -1.26 -13.14 11.17
N TYR A 147 -0.71 -12.26 10.30
CA TYR A 147 -1.35 -11.82 9.06
C TYR A 147 -0.89 -12.55 7.78
N ASP A 148 -0.09 -13.62 7.89
CA ASP A 148 0.39 -14.37 6.71
C ASP A 148 -0.76 -14.94 5.84
N THR A 149 -1.81 -15.45 6.49
CA THR A 149 -2.97 -15.98 5.75
C THR A 149 -3.75 -14.88 5.05
N TRP A 150 -3.91 -13.72 5.70
CA TRP A 150 -4.52 -12.54 5.11
C TRP A 150 -3.69 -12.03 3.92
N ALA A 151 -2.37 -11.89 4.07
CA ALA A 151 -1.49 -11.46 2.99
C ALA A 151 -1.60 -12.35 1.75
N ARG A 152 -1.74 -13.68 1.93
CA ARG A 152 -2.02 -14.59 0.80
C ARG A 152 -3.38 -14.33 0.15
N GLN A 153 -4.40 -13.98 0.92
CA GLN A 153 -5.72 -13.65 0.38
C GLN A 153 -5.68 -12.33 -0.41
N VAL A 154 -4.97 -11.32 0.10
CA VAL A 154 -4.75 -10.04 -0.59
C VAL A 154 -4.05 -10.27 -1.93
N SER A 155 -2.94 -11.02 -1.95
CA SER A 155 -2.22 -11.32 -3.19
C SER A 155 -3.13 -12.05 -4.21
N ARG A 156 -3.91 -13.02 -3.78
CA ARG A 156 -4.88 -13.71 -4.66
C ARG A 156 -5.99 -12.78 -5.16
N ALA A 157 -6.39 -11.79 -4.37
CA ALA A 157 -7.35 -10.78 -4.83
C ALA A 157 -6.73 -9.87 -5.90
N PHE A 158 -5.46 -9.50 -5.73
CA PHE A 158 -4.70 -8.78 -6.74
C PHE A 158 -4.61 -9.58 -8.05
N ASP A 159 -4.26 -10.87 -8.01
CA ASP A 159 -4.16 -11.73 -9.19
C ASP A 159 -5.48 -11.82 -9.98
N ARG A 160 -6.61 -11.74 -9.27
CA ARG A 160 -7.96 -11.75 -9.88
C ARG A 160 -8.45 -10.37 -10.34
N SER A 161 -7.74 -9.29 -10.02
CA SER A 161 -8.17 -7.92 -10.36
C SER A 161 -8.06 -7.59 -11.85
N GLY A 162 -7.28 -8.37 -12.60
CA GLY A 162 -6.95 -8.09 -14.00
C GLY A 162 -5.84 -7.06 -14.18
N VAL A 163 -5.27 -6.52 -13.11
CA VAL A 163 -4.12 -5.61 -13.16
C VAL A 163 -2.85 -6.41 -13.37
N ALA A 164 -2.12 -6.11 -14.44
CA ALA A 164 -0.95 -6.89 -14.88
C ALA A 164 0.40 -6.30 -14.44
N ALA A 165 0.43 -5.08 -13.90
CA ALA A 165 1.67 -4.39 -13.56
C ALA A 165 1.49 -3.44 -12.37
N THR A 166 2.61 -3.17 -11.68
CA THR A 166 2.67 -2.19 -10.59
C THR A 166 3.76 -1.14 -10.83
N PRO A 167 3.57 0.09 -10.41
CA PRO A 167 2.34 0.63 -9.84
C PRO A 167 1.26 0.81 -10.93
N THR A 168 0.01 0.54 -10.59
CA THR A 168 -1.15 0.97 -11.37
C THR A 168 -2.05 1.79 -10.46
N VAL A 169 -2.48 2.95 -10.93
CA VAL A 169 -3.39 3.82 -10.19
C VAL A 169 -4.63 4.07 -11.03
N VAL A 170 -5.80 3.93 -10.40
CA VAL A 170 -7.10 4.08 -11.06
C VAL A 170 -7.95 5.07 -10.26
N PHE A 171 -8.54 6.03 -10.96
CA PHE A 171 -9.47 6.99 -10.37
C PHE A 171 -10.75 7.03 -11.20
N ARG A 172 -11.90 6.81 -10.57
CA ARG A 172 -13.21 6.74 -11.24
C ARG A 172 -13.21 5.80 -12.45
N GLY A 173 -12.54 4.66 -12.35
CA GLY A 173 -12.43 3.66 -13.41
C GLY A 173 -11.47 4.02 -14.56
N ARG A 174 -10.73 5.12 -14.46
CA ARG A 174 -9.75 5.56 -15.46
C ARG A 174 -8.33 5.42 -14.93
N PRO A 175 -7.38 4.90 -15.73
CA PRO A 175 -5.96 4.90 -15.35
C PRO A 175 -5.42 6.32 -15.15
N VAL A 176 -4.63 6.52 -14.10
CA VAL A 176 -3.90 7.74 -13.81
C VAL A 176 -2.42 7.51 -14.04
N ALA A 177 -1.78 8.35 -14.87
CA ALA A 177 -0.36 8.24 -15.13
C ALA A 177 0.44 8.69 -13.90
N VAL A 178 1.20 7.77 -13.31
CA VAL A 178 2.06 8.01 -12.14
C VAL A 178 3.54 7.94 -12.48
N LEU A 179 3.87 7.34 -13.63
CA LEU A 179 5.22 7.28 -14.20
C LEU A 179 5.21 7.83 -15.62
N ASP A 180 6.32 8.41 -16.05
CA ASP A 180 6.55 8.80 -17.43
C ASP A 180 7.12 7.64 -18.26
N SER A 181 7.43 7.91 -19.53
CA SER A 181 8.00 6.91 -20.46
C SER A 181 9.43 6.46 -20.09
N ALA A 182 10.12 7.20 -19.23
CA ALA A 182 11.43 6.83 -18.69
C ALA A 182 11.31 6.00 -17.38
N GLY A 183 10.09 5.82 -16.88
CA GLY A 183 9.81 5.14 -15.61
C GLY A 183 10.10 6.02 -14.38
N GLU A 184 10.20 7.33 -14.56
CA GLU A 184 10.30 8.29 -13.45
C GLU A 184 8.90 8.76 -13.04
N ALA A 185 8.75 9.07 -11.75
CA ALA A 185 7.47 9.54 -11.23
C ALA A 185 7.08 10.89 -11.86
N VAL A 186 5.81 11.03 -12.23
CA VAL A 186 5.29 12.32 -12.68
C VAL A 186 5.29 13.33 -11.53
N PRO A 187 5.42 14.64 -11.83
CA PRO A 187 5.33 15.67 -10.79
C PRO A 187 3.95 15.67 -10.08
N PRO A 188 3.89 16.01 -8.78
CA PRO A 188 2.64 16.07 -8.02
C PRO A 188 1.54 16.92 -8.69
N GLU A 189 1.91 18.04 -9.30
CA GLU A 189 0.97 18.94 -9.98
C GLU A 189 0.32 18.26 -11.20
N ARG A 190 1.11 17.47 -11.96
CA ARG A 190 0.59 16.70 -13.09
C ARG A 190 -0.32 15.57 -12.62
N PHE A 191 0.03 14.93 -11.51
CA PHE A 191 -0.81 13.90 -10.90
C PHE A 191 -2.16 14.46 -10.48
N THR A 192 -2.18 15.56 -9.70
CA THR A 192 -3.42 16.18 -9.22
C THR A 192 -4.29 16.73 -10.34
N ALA A 193 -3.69 17.29 -11.40
CA ALA A 193 -4.43 17.77 -12.57
C ALA A 193 -5.23 16.63 -13.24
N GLN A 194 -4.65 15.42 -13.38
CA GLN A 194 -5.36 14.27 -13.93
C GLN A 194 -6.58 13.86 -13.10
N LEU A 195 -6.51 14.01 -11.76
CA LEU A 195 -7.66 13.70 -10.88
C LEU A 195 -8.78 14.73 -11.05
N HIS A 196 -8.43 16.01 -11.21
CA HIS A 196 -9.40 17.08 -11.47
C HIS A 196 -10.09 16.89 -12.82
N ASP A 197 -9.31 16.65 -13.89
CA ASP A 197 -9.86 16.41 -15.24
C ASP A 197 -10.79 15.19 -15.30
N ALA A 198 -10.54 14.18 -14.46
CA ALA A 198 -11.38 13.00 -14.36
C ALA A 198 -12.62 13.22 -13.47
N ALA A 199 -12.72 14.34 -12.75
CA ALA A 199 -13.86 14.70 -11.91
C ALA A 199 -14.95 15.45 -12.67
N GLU A 200 -14.63 16.04 -13.84
CA GLU A 200 -15.55 16.69 -14.77
C GLU A 200 -16.24 15.68 -15.68
#